data_65236e4708ea130c01ee3e05f157d5e2
#
_entry.id   65236e4708ea130c01ee3e05f157d5e2
#
_cell.length_a   1.000
_cell.length_b   1.000
_cell.length_c   1.000
_cell.angle_alpha   90.00
_cell.angle_beta   90.00
_cell.angle_gamma   90.00
#
_symmetry.space_group_name_H-M   'P 1'
#
loop_
_entity.id
_entity.type
_entity.pdbx_description
1 polymer ?
#
loop_
_entity_poly.entity_id
_entity_poly.type
_entity_poly.pdbx_seq_one_letter_code
_entity_poly.pdbx_strand_id
1 'polypeptide(L)'
;RFFLNDQPYFQSGVLDQGYWPDGLYTAPSDEAFIYDIRAMKDLGFNMLRKHGKIEADRWYFHCDRMGMLVWQDMPNGGSSYHHWFVTYLATLLNWMRIPVKDLHARLLSRTDEFGRQEYIDDIRDMVRTLYNHPSIVTWVPFNEGWGQFSTKKVTDFIHRLDPSRLVDSASGWFDQGCGDINSLHYYFLGLPVPESDRVLALSEFGGYSLRLPEHSACRNIYGYKKFTTSEALTDSFSRLMENTIVPSVKNGYSATVFKQLSDIEEETNGLITYDRKKIKMNPLIVQKWNTKLKKSLHS
;
A
#
# COMPACT_ATOMS: atom_id res chain seq x y z
N ARG A 1 6.73 -9.09 14.51
CA ARG A 1 5.87 -7.94 14.81
C ARG A 1 6.65 -6.64 14.64
N PHE A 2 5.95 -5.55 14.33
CA PHE A 2 6.54 -4.21 14.38
C PHE A 2 6.59 -3.69 15.81
N PHE A 3 7.60 -2.86 16.08
CA PHE A 3 7.76 -2.13 17.34
C PHE A 3 7.98 -0.65 17.05
N LEU A 4 7.39 0.21 17.86
CA LEU A 4 7.62 1.64 17.85
C LEU A 4 7.98 2.06 19.29
N ASN A 5 9.17 2.63 19.47
CA ASN A 5 9.69 2.95 20.81
C ASN A 5 9.60 1.75 21.79
N ASP A 6 10.08 0.60 21.34
CA ASP A 6 10.12 -0.68 22.08
C ASP A 6 8.74 -1.25 22.49
N GLN A 7 7.65 -0.68 21.96
CA GLN A 7 6.31 -1.20 22.17
C GLN A 7 5.77 -1.88 20.90
N PRO A 8 5.10 -3.03 21.00
CA PRO A 8 4.43 -3.64 19.87
C PRO A 8 3.45 -2.66 19.24
N TYR A 9 3.56 -2.48 17.92
CA TYR A 9 2.79 -1.46 17.21
C TYR A 9 2.16 -2.02 15.93
N PHE A 10 0.82 -2.03 15.88
CA PHE A 10 0.10 -2.44 14.67
C PHE A 10 0.02 -1.29 13.68
N GLN A 11 0.50 -1.49 12.47
CA GLN A 11 0.42 -0.50 11.40
C GLN A 11 -0.87 -0.69 10.61
N SER A 12 -1.88 0.13 10.91
CA SER A 12 -3.15 0.17 10.17
C SER A 12 -3.06 1.28 9.14
N GLY A 13 -2.82 0.90 7.90
CA GLY A 13 -2.53 1.81 6.81
C GLY A 13 -3.61 1.92 5.75
N VAL A 14 -3.41 2.90 4.89
CA VAL A 14 -4.20 3.11 3.69
C VAL A 14 -3.28 3.47 2.52
N LEU A 15 -3.59 2.96 1.33
CA LEU A 15 -2.84 3.23 0.11
C LEU A 15 -3.12 4.66 -0.35
N ASP A 16 -2.07 5.42 -0.63
CA ASP A 16 -2.16 6.80 -1.13
C ASP A 16 -1.38 6.93 -2.45
N GLN A 17 -2.09 7.07 -3.55
CA GLN A 17 -1.49 7.28 -4.87
C GLN A 17 -1.19 8.76 -5.17
N GLY A 18 -1.73 9.69 -4.39
CA GLY A 18 -1.39 11.13 -4.47
C GLY A 18 -1.84 11.81 -5.75
N TYR A 19 -3.05 11.51 -6.25
CA TYR A 19 -3.65 12.18 -7.41
C TYR A 19 -4.73 13.19 -6.99
N TRP A 20 -4.86 14.24 -7.79
CA TRP A 20 -5.72 15.41 -7.52
C TRP A 20 -6.52 15.79 -8.77
N PRO A 21 -7.78 16.26 -8.64
CA PRO A 21 -8.63 16.55 -9.79
C PRO A 21 -8.14 17.70 -10.66
N ASP A 22 -7.46 18.67 -10.07
CA ASP A 22 -7.00 19.91 -10.72
C ASP A 22 -5.50 19.89 -11.07
N GLY A 23 -4.68 19.28 -10.23
CA GLY A 23 -3.23 19.20 -10.41
C GLY A 23 -2.71 17.85 -10.88
N LEU A 24 -3.58 16.86 -11.10
CA LEU A 24 -3.25 15.47 -11.42
C LEU A 24 -2.21 14.89 -10.42
N TYR A 25 -0.95 15.01 -10.75
CA TYR A 25 0.16 14.49 -9.95
C TYR A 25 0.65 15.46 -8.86
N THR A 26 0.09 16.69 -8.82
CA THR A 26 0.51 17.75 -7.90
C THR A 26 -0.67 18.20 -7.03
N ALA A 27 -0.49 18.19 -5.72
CA ALA A 27 -1.48 18.70 -4.79
C ALA A 27 -1.68 20.21 -4.97
N PRO A 28 -2.91 20.74 -4.82
CA PRO A 28 -3.19 22.15 -5.02
C PRO A 28 -2.57 23.05 -3.93
N SER A 29 -2.39 22.53 -2.72
CA SER A 29 -1.82 23.28 -1.60
C SER A 29 -1.36 22.36 -0.46
N ASP A 30 -0.71 22.91 0.56
CA ASP A 30 -0.34 22.21 1.79
C ASP A 30 -1.58 21.81 2.61
N GLU A 31 -2.63 22.63 2.60
CA GLU A 31 -3.88 22.32 3.28
C GLU A 31 -4.53 21.06 2.71
N ALA A 32 -4.36 20.79 1.43
CA ALA A 32 -4.84 19.56 0.80
C ALA A 32 -4.09 18.32 1.35
N PHE A 33 -2.78 18.40 1.47
CA PHE A 33 -1.99 17.35 2.13
C PHE A 33 -2.40 17.13 3.58
N ILE A 34 -2.53 18.23 4.34
CA ILE A 34 -2.93 18.18 5.75
C ILE A 34 -4.34 17.59 5.89
N TYR A 35 -5.25 17.91 4.97
CA TYR A 35 -6.60 17.35 4.97
C TYR A 35 -6.57 15.84 4.79
N ASP A 36 -5.88 15.31 3.79
CA ASP A 36 -5.82 13.88 3.52
C ASP A 36 -5.21 13.11 4.72
N ILE A 37 -4.09 13.61 5.26
CA ILE A 37 -3.43 13.01 6.43
C ILE A 37 -4.37 13.02 7.66
N ARG A 38 -5.03 14.14 7.93
CA ARG A 38 -5.95 14.29 9.06
C ARG A 38 -7.17 13.39 8.89
N ALA A 39 -7.79 13.38 7.72
CA ALA A 39 -8.94 12.53 7.44
C ALA A 39 -8.63 11.05 7.70
N MET A 40 -7.45 10.58 7.29
CA MET A 40 -7.06 9.19 7.57
C MET A 40 -6.79 8.93 9.07
N LYS A 41 -6.20 9.89 9.78
CA LYS A 41 -6.05 9.78 11.25
C LYS A 41 -7.39 9.74 11.96
N ASP A 42 -8.34 10.57 11.55
CA ASP A 42 -9.69 10.63 12.12
C ASP A 42 -10.46 9.32 11.86
N LEU A 43 -10.21 8.66 10.73
CA LEU A 43 -10.70 7.31 10.43
C LEU A 43 -9.95 6.19 11.18
N GLY A 44 -8.97 6.55 12.02
CA GLY A 44 -8.24 5.62 12.87
C GLY A 44 -7.03 4.95 12.23
N PHE A 45 -6.62 5.34 11.05
CA PHE A 45 -5.36 4.89 10.45
C PHE A 45 -4.16 5.58 11.11
N ASN A 46 -3.01 4.93 11.08
CA ASN A 46 -1.75 5.45 11.63
C ASN A 46 -0.57 5.34 10.65
N MET A 47 -0.85 4.93 9.42
CA MET A 47 0.16 4.79 8.37
C MET A 47 -0.46 5.11 7.00
N LEU A 48 0.35 5.70 6.11
CA LEU A 48 0.08 5.85 4.69
C LEU A 48 1.13 5.06 3.89
N ARG A 49 0.69 4.27 2.92
CA ARG A 49 1.58 3.71 1.92
C ARG A 49 1.54 4.62 0.68
N LYS A 50 2.59 5.43 0.50
CA LYS A 50 2.74 6.28 -0.69
C LYS A 50 3.12 5.39 -1.86
N HIS A 51 2.15 5.15 -2.74
CA HIS A 51 2.23 4.13 -3.77
C HIS A 51 2.68 4.69 -5.12
N GLY A 52 3.79 4.11 -5.62
CA GLY A 52 4.30 4.37 -6.96
C GLY A 52 4.70 5.81 -7.25
N LYS A 53 4.90 6.63 -6.21
CA LYS A 53 5.17 8.05 -6.32
C LYS A 53 6.09 8.54 -5.21
N ILE A 54 7.05 9.40 -5.56
CA ILE A 54 7.74 10.26 -4.60
C ILE A 54 6.96 11.58 -4.55
N GLU A 55 6.47 11.94 -3.36
CA GLU A 55 5.69 13.16 -3.16
C GLU A 55 6.60 14.37 -2.92
N ALA A 56 6.03 15.58 -2.94
CA ALA A 56 6.74 16.77 -2.54
C ALA A 56 7.20 16.67 -1.08
N ASP A 57 8.41 17.15 -0.78
CA ASP A 57 9.07 17.10 0.54
C ASP A 57 8.17 17.59 1.69
N ARG A 58 7.38 18.64 1.45
CA ARG A 58 6.42 19.17 2.42
C ARG A 58 5.31 18.19 2.82
N TRP A 59 4.96 17.19 1.97
CA TRP A 59 4.01 16.15 2.38
C TRP A 59 4.61 15.26 3.49
N TYR A 60 5.88 14.87 3.33
CA TYR A 60 6.58 14.09 4.38
C TYR A 60 6.75 14.90 5.64
N PHE A 61 7.09 16.20 5.53
CA PHE A 61 7.11 17.11 6.67
C PHE A 61 5.78 17.13 7.43
N HIS A 62 4.64 17.13 6.72
CA HIS A 62 3.34 17.06 7.38
C HIS A 62 3.09 15.69 8.01
N CYS A 63 3.53 14.59 7.41
CA CYS A 63 3.48 13.26 8.02
C CYS A 63 4.32 13.21 9.31
N ASP A 64 5.56 13.74 9.27
CA ASP A 64 6.45 13.84 10.44
C ASP A 64 5.78 14.60 11.58
N ARG A 65 5.30 15.80 11.29
CA ARG A 65 4.68 16.70 12.27
C ARG A 65 3.38 16.13 12.86
N MET A 66 2.61 15.43 12.06
CA MET A 66 1.30 14.89 12.46
C MET A 66 1.41 13.47 13.02
N GLY A 67 2.60 12.85 13.01
CA GLY A 67 2.81 11.47 13.49
C GLY A 67 2.05 10.45 12.65
N MET A 68 2.13 10.55 11.32
CA MET A 68 1.61 9.58 10.37
C MET A 68 2.78 8.77 9.82
N LEU A 69 2.84 7.47 10.08
CA LEU A 69 3.88 6.62 9.51
C LEU A 69 3.74 6.51 7.99
N VAL A 70 4.86 6.30 7.31
CA VAL A 70 4.90 6.19 5.85
C VAL A 70 5.63 4.91 5.43
N TRP A 71 4.99 4.13 4.57
CA TRP A 71 5.66 3.18 3.68
C TRP A 71 5.84 3.88 2.34
N GLN A 72 7.09 3.97 1.89
CA GLN A 72 7.44 4.65 0.64
C GLN A 72 7.74 3.65 -0.45
N ASP A 73 6.87 3.59 -1.45
CA ASP A 73 7.13 2.81 -2.65
C ASP A 73 8.11 3.54 -3.56
N MET A 74 8.98 2.77 -4.20
CA MET A 74 9.75 3.27 -5.33
C MET A 74 8.83 3.43 -6.53
N PRO A 75 8.86 4.58 -7.25
CA PRO A 75 8.27 4.67 -8.57
C PRO A 75 8.85 3.57 -9.46
N ASN A 76 8.00 2.70 -9.95
CA ASN A 76 8.44 1.54 -10.71
C ASN A 76 7.74 1.51 -12.07
N GLY A 77 8.37 0.84 -13.01
CA GLY A 77 7.88 0.71 -14.36
C GLY A 77 8.72 -0.29 -15.15
N GLY A 78 8.49 -0.34 -16.43
CA GLY A 78 9.16 -1.26 -17.34
C GLY A 78 8.50 -1.22 -18.71
N SER A 79 8.72 -2.25 -19.52
CA SER A 79 8.01 -2.44 -20.78
C SER A 79 6.54 -2.85 -20.51
N SER A 80 5.79 -3.12 -21.59
CA SER A 80 4.40 -3.53 -21.51
C SER A 80 4.16 -4.63 -20.47
N TYR A 81 3.21 -4.38 -19.60
CA TYR A 81 2.83 -5.25 -18.50
C TYR A 81 2.07 -6.48 -19.02
N HIS A 82 2.54 -7.66 -18.69
CA HIS A 82 1.84 -8.91 -19.02
C HIS A 82 0.67 -9.13 -18.06
N HIS A 83 -0.40 -8.37 -18.24
CA HIS A 83 -1.54 -8.27 -17.34
C HIS A 83 -2.10 -9.63 -16.92
N TRP A 84 -2.31 -10.55 -17.87
CA TRP A 84 -2.81 -11.88 -17.55
C TRP A 84 -1.88 -12.66 -16.60
N PHE A 85 -0.57 -12.62 -16.88
CA PHE A 85 0.42 -13.30 -16.05
C PHE A 85 0.50 -12.68 -14.65
N VAL A 86 0.65 -11.37 -14.57
CA VAL A 86 0.92 -10.68 -13.30
C VAL A 86 -0.33 -10.59 -12.42
N THR A 87 -1.51 -10.42 -13.02
CA THR A 87 -2.74 -10.28 -12.23
C THR A 87 -3.36 -11.63 -11.90
N TYR A 88 -3.62 -12.48 -12.89
CA TYR A 88 -4.39 -13.70 -12.64
C TYR A 88 -3.52 -14.89 -12.25
N LEU A 89 -2.47 -15.15 -13.02
CA LEU A 89 -1.60 -16.31 -12.75
C LEU A 89 -0.78 -16.07 -11.48
N ALA A 90 -0.25 -14.87 -11.28
CA ALA A 90 0.50 -14.53 -10.07
C ALA A 90 -0.34 -14.66 -8.81
N THR A 91 -1.59 -14.18 -8.82
CA THR A 91 -2.53 -14.34 -7.70
C THR A 91 -2.76 -15.82 -7.39
N LEU A 92 -2.98 -16.66 -8.42
CA LEU A 92 -3.16 -18.10 -8.25
C LEU A 92 -1.91 -18.78 -7.70
N LEU A 93 -0.73 -18.48 -8.27
CA LEU A 93 0.55 -19.04 -7.82
C LEU A 93 0.87 -18.64 -6.38
N ASN A 94 0.63 -17.38 -6.03
CA ASN A 94 0.80 -16.89 -4.67
C ASN A 94 -0.16 -17.58 -3.69
N TRP A 95 -1.42 -17.77 -4.07
CA TRP A 95 -2.39 -18.53 -3.27
C TRP A 95 -1.98 -20.00 -3.08
N MET A 96 -1.44 -20.63 -4.13
CA MET A 96 -0.92 -22.00 -4.08
C MET A 96 0.47 -22.09 -3.40
N ARG A 97 1.05 -20.95 -2.97
CA ARG A 97 2.40 -20.84 -2.39
C ARG A 97 3.52 -21.36 -3.31
N ILE A 98 3.34 -21.21 -4.62
CA ILE A 98 4.37 -21.55 -5.61
C ILE A 98 5.26 -20.32 -5.83
N PRO A 99 6.55 -20.38 -5.43
CA PRO A 99 7.44 -19.24 -5.59
C PRO A 99 7.81 -19.05 -7.06
N VAL A 100 7.67 -17.82 -7.55
CA VAL A 100 8.15 -17.42 -8.88
C VAL A 100 9.43 -16.59 -8.71
N LYS A 101 10.52 -17.06 -9.31
CA LYS A 101 11.81 -16.37 -9.23
C LYS A 101 11.85 -15.16 -10.17
N ASP A 102 12.50 -14.08 -9.73
CA ASP A 102 12.68 -12.83 -10.48
C ASP A 102 13.76 -12.91 -11.58
N LEU A 103 14.14 -14.12 -11.98
CA LEU A 103 15.08 -14.40 -13.07
C LEU A 103 14.46 -14.15 -14.45
N HIS A 104 13.14 -14.11 -14.54
CA HIS A 104 12.42 -13.97 -15.80
C HIS A 104 12.10 -12.50 -16.13
N ALA A 105 13.17 -11.71 -16.36
CA ALA A 105 13.07 -10.27 -16.62
C ALA A 105 12.06 -9.90 -17.73
N ARG A 106 11.85 -10.78 -18.72
CA ARG A 106 10.86 -10.57 -19.78
C ARG A 106 9.41 -10.67 -19.27
N LEU A 107 9.11 -11.63 -18.39
CA LEU A 107 7.79 -11.79 -17.79
C LEU A 107 7.47 -10.66 -16.81
N LEU A 108 8.50 -10.12 -16.15
CA LEU A 108 8.39 -9.03 -15.18
C LEU A 108 8.65 -7.65 -15.82
N SER A 109 8.68 -7.58 -17.16
CA SER A 109 8.71 -6.34 -17.93
C SER A 109 9.94 -5.45 -17.72
N ARG A 110 11.11 -6.02 -17.37
CA ARG A 110 12.36 -5.27 -17.12
C ARG A 110 13.59 -5.93 -17.76
N THR A 111 13.56 -6.07 -19.09
CA THR A 111 14.70 -6.62 -19.85
C THR A 111 15.80 -5.61 -20.12
N ASP A 112 15.49 -4.33 -20.15
CA ASP A 112 16.40 -3.24 -20.44
C ASP A 112 17.42 -3.03 -19.31
N GLU A 113 18.70 -3.14 -19.64
CA GLU A 113 19.78 -2.97 -18.66
C GLU A 113 19.97 -1.51 -18.27
N PHE A 114 19.80 -0.59 -19.21
CA PHE A 114 19.88 0.85 -18.93
C PHE A 114 18.79 1.25 -17.93
N GLY A 115 17.54 0.87 -18.17
CA GLY A 115 16.44 1.15 -17.27
C GLY A 115 16.57 0.46 -15.90
N ARG A 116 17.29 -0.67 -15.79
CA ARG A 116 17.64 -1.25 -14.49
C ARG A 116 18.67 -0.40 -13.73
N GLN A 117 19.67 0.12 -14.44
CA GLN A 117 20.67 0.98 -13.80
C GLN A 117 20.05 2.31 -13.37
N GLU A 118 19.25 2.93 -14.23
CA GLU A 118 18.48 4.13 -13.90
C GLU A 118 17.62 3.92 -12.64
N TYR A 119 16.91 2.81 -12.56
CA TYR A 119 16.12 2.45 -11.37
C TYR A 119 16.95 2.36 -10.08
N ILE A 120 18.18 1.83 -10.16
CA ILE A 120 19.10 1.77 -9.00
C ILE A 120 19.58 3.17 -8.60
N ASP A 121 19.82 4.04 -9.58
CA ASP A 121 20.22 5.42 -9.32
C ASP A 121 19.04 6.22 -8.71
N ASP A 122 17.84 6.03 -9.21
CA ASP A 122 16.60 6.61 -8.65
C ASP A 122 16.34 6.15 -7.21
N ILE A 123 16.55 4.87 -6.88
CA ILE A 123 16.48 4.38 -5.48
C ILE A 123 17.47 5.15 -4.61
N ARG A 124 18.71 5.31 -5.07
CA ARG A 124 19.73 6.04 -4.32
C ARG A 124 19.29 7.47 -4.03
N ASP A 125 18.79 8.14 -5.06
CA ASP A 125 18.36 9.54 -4.95
C ASP A 125 17.10 9.69 -4.08
N MET A 126 16.12 8.78 -4.21
CA MET A 126 14.96 8.74 -3.33
C MET A 126 15.36 8.58 -1.87
N VAL A 127 16.15 7.55 -1.56
CA VAL A 127 16.55 7.27 -0.18
C VAL A 127 17.34 8.45 0.40
N ARG A 128 18.28 9.03 -0.35
CA ARG A 128 19.07 10.18 0.12
C ARG A 128 18.22 11.43 0.35
N THR A 129 17.31 11.72 -0.57
CA THR A 129 16.44 12.90 -0.48
C THR A 129 15.50 12.79 0.71
N LEU A 130 14.92 11.60 0.93
CA LEU A 130 13.91 11.38 1.95
C LEU A 130 14.46 10.88 3.29
N TYR A 131 15.78 10.73 3.41
CA TYR A 131 16.43 10.12 4.58
C TYR A 131 16.06 10.78 5.91
N ASN A 132 15.89 12.10 5.91
CA ASN A 132 15.66 12.87 7.14
C ASN A 132 14.18 12.91 7.59
N HIS A 133 13.28 12.20 6.92
CA HIS A 133 11.87 12.11 7.32
C HIS A 133 11.62 10.94 8.28
N PRO A 134 11.45 11.17 9.57
CA PRO A 134 11.27 10.09 10.57
C PRO A 134 9.93 9.36 10.43
N SER A 135 8.96 9.93 9.72
CA SER A 135 7.71 9.25 9.41
C SER A 135 7.88 8.04 8.48
N ILE A 136 8.90 8.06 7.60
CA ILE A 136 9.18 6.92 6.73
C ILE A 136 9.78 5.80 7.57
N VAL A 137 9.11 4.65 7.58
CA VAL A 137 9.51 3.47 8.38
C VAL A 137 9.83 2.26 7.52
N THR A 138 9.41 2.27 6.26
CA THR A 138 9.59 1.14 5.33
C THR A 138 9.79 1.65 3.90
N TRP A 139 10.79 1.09 3.21
CA TRP A 139 11.00 1.23 1.78
C TRP A 139 10.39 0.05 1.03
N VAL A 140 9.71 0.31 -0.08
CA VAL A 140 9.04 -0.72 -0.89
C VAL A 140 9.53 -0.62 -2.33
N PRO A 141 10.58 -1.38 -2.72
CA PRO A 141 11.14 -1.28 -4.06
C PRO A 141 10.27 -1.86 -5.16
N PHE A 142 9.55 -2.95 -4.91
CA PHE A 142 8.73 -3.58 -5.94
C PHE A 142 7.31 -3.84 -5.48
N ASN A 143 6.36 -3.70 -6.40
CA ASN A 143 4.95 -3.97 -6.21
C ASN A 143 4.43 -4.87 -7.34
N GLU A 144 3.73 -5.95 -6.97
CA GLU A 144 3.02 -6.85 -7.89
C GLU A 144 3.88 -7.41 -9.03
N GLY A 145 5.19 -7.48 -8.84
CA GLY A 145 6.14 -8.04 -9.79
C GLY A 145 6.42 -7.19 -11.03
N TRP A 146 5.71 -6.07 -11.22
CA TRP A 146 5.94 -5.24 -12.39
C TRP A 146 7.30 -4.54 -12.32
N GLY A 147 8.13 -4.82 -13.33
CA GLY A 147 9.49 -4.29 -13.39
C GLY A 147 10.42 -4.86 -12.31
N GLN A 148 10.05 -5.94 -11.63
CA GLN A 148 10.85 -6.57 -10.59
C GLN A 148 12.06 -7.29 -11.18
N PHE A 149 13.24 -7.09 -10.59
CA PHE A 149 14.49 -7.73 -10.98
C PHE A 149 15.48 -7.78 -9.84
N SER A 150 16.29 -8.84 -9.77
CA SER A 150 17.38 -8.97 -8.80
C SER A 150 17.02 -8.51 -7.39
N THR A 151 15.82 -8.84 -6.93
CA THR A 151 15.19 -8.30 -5.71
C THR A 151 16.11 -8.32 -4.50
N LYS A 152 16.81 -9.44 -4.28
CA LYS A 152 17.77 -9.53 -3.17
C LYS A 152 18.87 -8.48 -3.26
N LYS A 153 19.46 -8.24 -4.45
CA LYS A 153 20.53 -7.25 -4.61
C LYS A 153 20.01 -5.82 -4.39
N VAL A 154 18.78 -5.55 -4.85
CA VAL A 154 18.09 -4.26 -4.62
C VAL A 154 17.84 -4.05 -3.14
N THR A 155 17.31 -5.05 -2.45
CA THR A 155 17.08 -5.02 -1.00
C THR A 155 18.36 -4.77 -0.22
N ASP A 156 19.42 -5.54 -0.51
CA ASP A 156 20.73 -5.38 0.12
C ASP A 156 21.34 -3.98 -0.17
N PHE A 157 21.02 -3.40 -1.33
CA PHE A 157 21.45 -2.05 -1.69
C PHE A 157 20.72 -0.99 -0.85
N ILE A 158 19.40 -1.10 -0.69
CA ILE A 158 18.61 -0.19 0.15
C ILE A 158 19.09 -0.26 1.60
N HIS A 159 19.29 -1.45 2.18
CA HIS A 159 19.81 -1.61 3.53
C HIS A 159 21.21 -0.97 3.74
N ARG A 160 22.05 -0.94 2.68
CA ARG A 160 23.34 -0.23 2.76
C ARG A 160 23.17 1.29 2.71
N LEU A 161 22.16 1.80 2.00
CA LEU A 161 21.85 3.23 1.95
C LEU A 161 21.19 3.70 3.24
N ASP A 162 20.30 2.88 3.79
CA ASP A 162 19.55 3.17 5.01
C ASP A 162 19.38 1.92 5.87
N PRO A 163 20.30 1.67 6.80
CA PRO A 163 20.21 0.53 7.73
C PRO A 163 19.20 0.76 8.86
N SER A 164 18.57 1.92 8.95
CA SER A 164 17.67 2.28 10.05
C SER A 164 16.21 1.94 9.77
N ARG A 165 15.85 1.68 8.50
CA ARG A 165 14.47 1.42 8.06
C ARG A 165 14.29 0.02 7.51
N LEU A 166 13.06 -0.46 7.58
CA LEU A 166 12.67 -1.77 7.06
C LEU A 166 12.51 -1.74 5.54
N VAL A 167 12.61 -2.92 4.93
CA VAL A 167 12.38 -3.10 3.50
C VAL A 167 11.32 -4.18 3.26
N ASP A 168 10.22 -3.80 2.62
CA ASP A 168 9.25 -4.71 2.01
C ASP A 168 9.67 -4.97 0.56
N SER A 169 10.46 -5.98 0.34
CA SER A 169 11.23 -6.18 -0.89
C SER A 169 10.38 -6.43 -2.13
N ALA A 170 9.20 -7.04 -1.98
CA ALA A 170 8.30 -7.38 -3.07
C ALA A 170 6.86 -7.43 -2.54
N SER A 171 6.19 -6.28 -2.62
CA SER A 171 4.82 -6.16 -2.10
C SER A 171 3.83 -6.95 -2.96
N GLY A 172 3.07 -7.80 -2.30
CA GLY A 172 1.96 -8.55 -2.88
C GLY A 172 2.33 -9.94 -3.36
N TRP A 173 3.15 -10.07 -4.38
CA TRP A 173 3.58 -11.34 -4.95
C TRP A 173 5.00 -11.34 -5.46
N PHE A 174 5.47 -12.52 -5.88
CA PHE A 174 6.85 -12.77 -6.30
C PHE A 174 7.90 -12.51 -5.21
N ASP A 175 7.53 -12.79 -3.94
CA ASP A 175 8.49 -12.75 -2.84
C ASP A 175 9.71 -13.62 -3.13
N GLN A 176 10.90 -13.07 -2.87
CA GLN A 176 12.19 -13.74 -3.10
C GLN A 176 12.84 -14.23 -1.81
N GLY A 177 12.12 -14.20 -0.69
CA GLY A 177 12.63 -14.62 0.62
C GLY A 177 13.67 -13.66 1.20
N CYS A 178 13.59 -12.37 0.88
CA CYS A 178 14.50 -11.33 1.37
C CYS A 178 13.73 -10.12 1.89
N GLY A 179 14.43 -9.16 2.51
CA GLY A 179 13.83 -8.03 3.22
C GLY A 179 13.30 -8.41 4.59
N ASP A 180 12.69 -7.45 5.26
CA ASP A 180 12.24 -7.56 6.65
C ASP A 180 10.77 -7.98 6.76
N ILE A 181 10.01 -7.77 5.68
CA ILE A 181 8.58 -7.96 5.63
C ILE A 181 8.25 -9.04 4.58
N ASN A 182 7.34 -9.94 4.94
CA ASN A 182 6.67 -10.84 4.01
C ASN A 182 5.25 -10.33 3.85
N SER A 183 4.99 -9.65 2.73
CA SER A 183 3.73 -8.97 2.49
C SER A 183 2.90 -9.64 1.40
N LEU A 184 1.58 -9.52 1.53
CA LEU A 184 0.62 -10.15 0.63
C LEU A 184 -0.44 -9.12 0.20
N HIS A 185 -1.02 -9.32 -0.99
CA HIS A 185 -2.25 -8.66 -1.41
C HIS A 185 -3.44 -9.62 -1.28
N TYR A 186 -4.57 -9.10 -0.80
CA TYR A 186 -5.78 -9.88 -0.59
C TYR A 186 -7.01 -9.18 -1.17
N TYR A 187 -7.57 -9.79 -2.21
CA TYR A 187 -8.75 -9.26 -2.88
C TYR A 187 -9.89 -10.28 -3.05
N PHE A 188 -9.58 -11.57 -3.28
CA PHE A 188 -10.59 -12.54 -3.71
C PHE A 188 -10.56 -13.87 -2.98
N LEU A 189 -9.39 -14.45 -2.77
CA LEU A 189 -9.21 -15.79 -2.21
C LEU A 189 -9.01 -15.72 -0.69
N GLY A 190 -9.11 -16.85 0.01
CA GLY A 190 -8.84 -16.91 1.44
C GLY A 190 -7.45 -16.32 1.77
N LEU A 191 -7.36 -15.57 2.87
CA LEU A 191 -6.09 -14.98 3.32
C LEU A 191 -5.15 -16.10 3.81
N PRO A 192 -4.03 -16.36 3.14
CA PRO A 192 -3.09 -17.38 3.57
C PRO A 192 -2.31 -16.91 4.81
N VAL A 193 -1.82 -17.87 5.59
CA VAL A 193 -0.88 -17.62 6.70
C VAL A 193 0.43 -18.32 6.34
N PRO A 194 1.38 -17.63 5.69
CA PRO A 194 2.67 -18.22 5.37
C PRO A 194 3.50 -18.42 6.64
N GLU A 195 4.25 -19.49 6.71
CA GLU A 195 5.34 -19.61 7.66
C GLU A 195 6.46 -18.64 7.25
N SER A 196 6.89 -17.79 8.17
CA SER A 196 7.88 -16.76 7.88
C SER A 196 8.58 -16.29 9.14
N ASP A 197 9.90 -16.14 9.07
CA ASP A 197 10.72 -15.50 10.11
C ASP A 197 10.61 -13.96 10.02
N ARG A 198 10.08 -13.45 8.90
CA ARG A 198 9.85 -12.03 8.65
C ARG A 198 8.48 -11.60 9.15
N VAL A 199 8.32 -10.28 9.34
CA VAL A 199 7.03 -9.71 9.75
C VAL A 199 5.99 -9.92 8.65
N LEU A 200 4.83 -10.46 9.01
CA LEU A 200 3.71 -10.61 8.08
C LEU A 200 2.94 -9.30 7.96
N ALA A 201 2.67 -8.89 6.73
CA ALA A 201 1.87 -7.72 6.41
C ALA A 201 0.87 -8.01 5.29
N LEU A 202 -0.27 -7.35 5.36
CA LEU A 202 -1.24 -7.31 4.29
C LEU A 202 -1.09 -5.97 3.59
N SER A 203 -0.19 -5.91 2.62
CA SER A 203 0.24 -4.65 2.00
C SER A 203 -0.78 -4.04 1.04
N GLU A 204 -1.81 -4.79 0.65
CA GLU A 204 -3.05 -4.26 0.06
C GLU A 204 -4.23 -5.18 0.33
N PHE A 205 -5.41 -4.59 0.64
CA PHE A 205 -6.67 -5.31 0.74
C PHE A 205 -7.88 -4.40 0.48
N GLY A 206 -9.01 -4.99 0.18
CA GLY A 206 -10.28 -4.28 -0.03
C GLY A 206 -10.52 -3.95 -1.50
N GLY A 207 -10.22 -2.73 -1.93
CA GLY A 207 -10.46 -2.29 -3.30
C GLY A 207 -11.95 -2.24 -3.69
N TYR A 208 -12.82 -1.99 -2.70
CA TYR A 208 -14.27 -1.96 -2.86
C TYR A 208 -14.73 -0.63 -3.46
N SER A 209 -15.42 -0.69 -4.60
CA SER A 209 -15.79 0.47 -5.38
C SER A 209 -17.21 0.94 -5.10
N LEU A 210 -17.35 2.24 -4.86
CA LEU A 210 -18.60 2.97 -4.88
C LEU A 210 -18.40 4.26 -5.68
N ARG A 211 -19.07 4.39 -6.81
CA ARG A 211 -19.07 5.63 -7.58
C ARG A 211 -20.17 6.57 -7.09
N LEU A 212 -19.79 7.80 -6.74
CA LEU A 212 -20.72 8.90 -6.51
C LEU A 212 -20.67 9.83 -7.73
N PRO A 213 -21.70 9.86 -8.60
CA PRO A 213 -21.64 10.49 -9.92
C PRO A 213 -21.20 11.95 -9.91
N GLU A 214 -21.66 12.74 -8.91
CA GLU A 214 -21.35 14.16 -8.78
C GLU A 214 -19.93 14.44 -8.25
N HIS A 215 -19.22 13.40 -7.80
CA HIS A 215 -17.90 13.46 -7.18
C HIS A 215 -16.85 12.59 -7.88
N SER A 216 -17.17 12.07 -9.07
CA SER A 216 -16.30 11.15 -9.82
C SER A 216 -15.89 11.77 -11.14
N ALA A 217 -14.61 11.64 -11.50
CA ALA A 217 -14.05 12.13 -12.76
C ALA A 217 -14.53 11.32 -13.96
N CYS A 218 -14.76 10.00 -13.79
CA CYS A 218 -15.09 9.07 -14.88
C CYS A 218 -16.45 8.42 -14.72
N ARG A 219 -17.01 7.98 -15.87
CA ARG A 219 -18.26 7.18 -15.90
C ARG A 219 -18.01 5.70 -15.67
N ASN A 220 -16.89 5.20 -16.16
CA ASN A 220 -16.49 3.82 -15.98
C ASN A 220 -16.04 3.57 -14.54
N ILE A 221 -16.20 2.33 -14.08
CA ILE A 221 -15.81 1.92 -12.74
C ILE A 221 -14.86 0.74 -12.85
N TYR A 222 -13.67 0.91 -12.33
CA TYR A 222 -12.74 -0.17 -12.04
C TYR A 222 -12.76 -0.49 -10.54
N GLY A 223 -12.69 -1.77 -10.18
CA GLY A 223 -12.64 -2.24 -8.80
C GLY A 223 -13.13 -3.68 -8.63
N TYR A 224 -12.71 -4.30 -7.54
CA TYR A 224 -12.92 -5.74 -7.30
C TYR A 224 -14.35 -6.09 -6.89
N LYS A 225 -14.99 -5.25 -6.09
CA LYS A 225 -16.38 -5.41 -5.67
C LYS A 225 -17.10 -4.06 -5.77
N LYS A 226 -18.23 -4.02 -6.44
CA LYS A 226 -18.94 -2.78 -6.75
C LYS A 226 -20.18 -2.65 -5.88
N PHE A 227 -20.39 -1.46 -5.34
CA PHE A 227 -21.53 -1.09 -4.51
C PHE A 227 -22.27 0.10 -5.10
N THR A 228 -23.54 0.25 -4.70
CA THR A 228 -24.40 1.35 -5.14
C THR A 228 -24.77 2.31 -4.03
N THR A 229 -24.51 1.93 -2.76
CA THR A 229 -24.80 2.78 -1.59
C THR A 229 -23.67 2.75 -0.57
N SER A 230 -23.53 3.83 0.20
CA SER A 230 -22.56 3.95 1.29
C SER A 230 -22.79 2.95 2.41
N GLU A 231 -24.05 2.61 2.69
CA GLU A 231 -24.45 1.63 3.70
C GLU A 231 -23.96 0.24 3.30
N ALA A 232 -24.26 -0.21 2.08
CA ALA A 232 -23.82 -1.52 1.57
C ALA A 232 -22.30 -1.65 1.52
N LEU A 233 -21.60 -0.57 1.15
CA LEU A 233 -20.15 -0.50 1.19
C LEU A 233 -19.62 -0.63 2.62
N THR A 234 -20.16 0.13 3.56
CA THR A 234 -19.78 0.12 4.98
C THR A 234 -20.03 -1.24 5.64
N ASP A 235 -21.16 -1.87 5.34
CA ASP A 235 -21.50 -3.21 5.85
C ASP A 235 -20.56 -4.28 5.29
N SER A 236 -20.19 -4.17 4.01
CA SER A 236 -19.26 -5.12 3.40
C SER A 236 -17.84 -4.94 3.95
N PHE A 237 -17.42 -3.70 4.18
CA PHE A 237 -16.17 -3.40 4.88
C PHE A 237 -16.18 -4.00 6.30
N SER A 238 -17.26 -3.80 7.05
CA SER A 238 -17.41 -4.34 8.41
C SER A 238 -17.27 -5.86 8.43
N ARG A 239 -17.96 -6.57 7.52
CA ARG A 239 -17.84 -8.03 7.40
C ARG A 239 -16.43 -8.48 7.05
N LEU A 240 -15.73 -7.75 6.18
CA LEU A 240 -14.34 -8.05 5.83
C LEU A 240 -13.43 -7.89 7.06
N MET A 241 -13.58 -6.80 7.80
CA MET A 241 -12.81 -6.55 9.02
C MET A 241 -13.09 -7.61 10.09
N GLU A 242 -14.35 -7.96 10.31
CA GLU A 242 -14.76 -8.91 11.34
C GLU A 242 -14.30 -10.34 11.04
N ASN A 243 -14.52 -10.80 9.80
CA ASN A 243 -14.36 -12.22 9.48
C ASN A 243 -12.95 -12.56 8.96
N THR A 244 -12.17 -11.57 8.53
CA THR A 244 -10.87 -11.83 7.88
C THR A 244 -9.75 -11.00 8.51
N ILE A 245 -9.87 -9.67 8.52
CA ILE A 245 -8.73 -8.80 8.83
C ILE A 245 -8.39 -8.81 10.32
N VAL A 246 -9.37 -8.62 11.21
CA VAL A 246 -9.11 -8.66 12.66
C VAL A 246 -8.62 -10.05 13.12
N PRO A 247 -9.22 -11.17 12.66
CA PRO A 247 -8.68 -12.49 12.97
C PRO A 247 -7.25 -12.74 12.47
N SER A 248 -6.82 -12.12 11.37
CA SER A 248 -5.47 -12.32 10.82
C SER A 248 -4.35 -11.88 11.78
N VAL A 249 -4.64 -10.94 12.69
CA VAL A 249 -3.66 -10.50 13.71
C VAL A 249 -3.22 -11.66 14.60
N LYS A 250 -4.14 -12.55 14.95
CA LYS A 250 -3.83 -13.77 15.73
C LYS A 250 -2.94 -14.73 14.94
N ASN A 251 -2.98 -14.65 13.62
CA ASN A 251 -2.15 -15.44 12.73
C ASN A 251 -0.80 -14.76 12.41
N GLY A 252 -0.45 -13.68 13.13
CA GLY A 252 0.86 -13.02 13.02
C GLY A 252 0.91 -11.79 12.13
N TYR A 253 -0.18 -11.42 11.45
CA TYR A 253 -0.20 -10.18 10.67
C TYR A 253 -0.08 -8.98 11.60
N SER A 254 0.83 -8.06 11.27
CA SER A 254 1.21 -6.91 12.09
C SER A 254 1.03 -5.56 11.38
N ALA A 255 0.71 -5.59 10.10
CA ALA A 255 0.30 -4.42 9.31
C ALA A 255 -0.78 -4.78 8.30
N THR A 256 -1.61 -3.78 7.98
CA THR A 256 -2.60 -3.87 6.91
C THR A 256 -2.68 -2.54 6.16
N VAL A 257 -2.90 -2.58 4.83
CA VAL A 257 -3.07 -1.39 3.99
C VAL A 257 -4.37 -1.51 3.20
N PHE A 258 -5.34 -0.67 3.52
CA PHE A 258 -6.61 -0.61 2.81
C PHE A 258 -6.46 0.13 1.46
N LYS A 259 -6.96 -0.41 0.39
CA LYS A 259 -7.01 0.24 -0.93
C LYS A 259 -8.37 0.92 -1.11
N GLN A 260 -8.45 2.29 -1.14
CA GLN A 260 -7.40 3.26 -0.98
C GLN A 260 -7.91 4.56 -0.32
N LEU A 261 -7.05 5.58 -0.20
CA LEU A 261 -7.38 6.87 0.41
C LEU A 261 -8.47 7.61 -0.36
N SER A 262 -8.20 7.94 -1.63
CA SER A 262 -9.14 8.66 -2.49
C SER A 262 -9.41 7.93 -3.79
N ASP A 263 -10.55 8.20 -4.42
CA ASP A 263 -10.79 7.80 -5.80
C ASP A 263 -9.73 8.41 -6.72
N ILE A 264 -9.44 7.70 -7.81
CA ILE A 264 -8.59 8.17 -8.91
C ILE A 264 -9.26 7.77 -10.21
N GLU A 265 -9.70 8.75 -11.00
CA GLU A 265 -10.31 8.50 -12.30
C GLU A 265 -11.39 7.41 -12.24
N GLU A 266 -11.16 6.24 -12.88
CA GLU A 266 -12.08 5.12 -12.89
C GLU A 266 -11.94 4.17 -11.69
N GLU A 267 -10.87 4.28 -10.91
CA GLU A 267 -10.71 3.59 -9.62
C GLU A 267 -11.53 4.29 -8.53
N THR A 268 -12.80 3.91 -8.43
CA THR A 268 -13.73 4.48 -7.43
C THR A 268 -13.74 3.68 -6.12
N ASN A 269 -12.58 3.27 -5.65
CA ASN A 269 -12.38 2.45 -4.45
C ASN A 269 -11.75 3.21 -3.27
N GLY A 270 -11.68 4.54 -3.36
CA GLY A 270 -11.22 5.41 -2.27
C GLY A 270 -12.18 5.43 -1.08
N LEU A 271 -11.65 5.70 0.12
CA LEU A 271 -12.43 6.05 1.30
C LEU A 271 -13.12 7.41 1.13
N ILE A 272 -12.43 8.32 0.43
CA ILE A 272 -12.96 9.64 0.06
C ILE A 272 -13.06 9.77 -1.46
N THR A 273 -13.94 10.65 -1.92
CA THR A 273 -14.11 10.95 -3.34
C THR A 273 -12.88 11.65 -3.93
N TYR A 274 -12.75 11.65 -5.27
CA TYR A 274 -11.61 12.25 -5.98
C TYR A 274 -11.46 13.73 -5.67
N ASP A 275 -12.57 14.46 -5.54
CA ASP A 275 -12.62 15.89 -5.17
C ASP A 275 -12.52 16.14 -3.64
N ARG A 276 -12.31 15.12 -2.82
CA ARG A 276 -12.20 15.16 -1.35
C ARG A 276 -13.45 15.66 -0.61
N LYS A 277 -14.58 15.79 -1.29
CA LYS A 277 -15.80 16.37 -0.67
C LYS A 277 -16.64 15.39 0.13
N LYS A 278 -16.49 14.09 -0.10
CA LYS A 278 -17.29 13.05 0.58
C LYS A 278 -16.44 11.90 1.11
N ILE A 279 -16.70 11.51 2.33
CA ILE A 279 -16.25 10.21 2.88
C ILE A 279 -17.33 9.20 2.51
N LYS A 280 -16.94 8.10 1.84
CA LYS A 280 -17.90 7.16 1.23
C LYS A 280 -18.39 6.07 2.17
N MET A 281 -17.70 5.83 3.28
CA MET A 281 -18.12 4.91 4.35
C MET A 281 -18.51 5.69 5.62
N ASN A 282 -19.25 5.06 6.51
CA ASN A 282 -19.52 5.65 7.82
C ASN A 282 -18.21 5.81 8.63
N PRO A 283 -17.78 7.04 8.94
CA PRO A 283 -16.49 7.29 9.57
C PRO A 283 -16.31 6.63 10.93
N LEU A 284 -17.38 6.61 11.74
CA LEU A 284 -17.37 6.01 13.08
C LEU A 284 -17.18 4.50 13.02
N ILE A 285 -17.73 3.86 12.00
CA ILE A 285 -17.57 2.42 11.79
C ILE A 285 -16.14 2.10 11.35
N VAL A 286 -15.56 2.87 10.41
CA VAL A 286 -14.17 2.69 9.97
C VAL A 286 -13.22 2.89 11.16
N GLN A 287 -13.38 3.96 11.93
CA GLN A 287 -12.59 4.25 13.13
C GLN A 287 -12.67 3.14 14.16
N LYS A 288 -13.89 2.63 14.42
CA LYS A 288 -14.13 1.51 15.36
C LYS A 288 -13.32 0.27 14.95
N TRP A 289 -13.35 -0.10 13.66
CA TRP A 289 -12.63 -1.28 13.18
C TRP A 289 -11.12 -1.10 13.23
N ASN A 290 -10.58 0.04 12.83
CA ASN A 290 -9.16 0.34 12.94
C ASN A 290 -8.68 0.35 14.41
N THR A 291 -9.51 0.84 15.32
CA THR A 291 -9.24 0.78 16.77
C THR A 291 -9.21 -0.66 17.29
N LYS A 292 -10.19 -1.48 16.90
CA LYS A 292 -10.26 -2.90 17.27
C LYS A 292 -9.05 -3.67 16.73
N LEU A 293 -8.67 -3.42 15.48
CA LEU A 293 -7.53 -4.03 14.81
C LEU A 293 -6.23 -3.77 15.59
N LYS A 294 -5.95 -2.51 15.93
CA LYS A 294 -4.76 -2.14 16.72
C LYS A 294 -4.75 -2.77 18.12
N LYS A 295 -5.90 -2.84 18.77
CA LYS A 295 -6.02 -3.49 20.10
C LYS A 295 -5.82 -5.01 20.04
N SER A 296 -6.15 -5.65 18.92
CA SER A 296 -6.01 -7.11 18.75
C SER A 296 -4.55 -7.58 18.75
N LEU A 297 -3.57 -6.67 18.64
CA LEU A 297 -2.14 -7.00 18.77
C LEU A 297 -1.77 -7.42 20.21
N HIS A 298 -2.53 -6.95 21.20
CA HIS A 298 -2.28 -7.16 22.64
C HIS A 298 -3.19 -8.24 23.23
N SER A 299 -4.10 -8.81 22.45
CA SER A 299 -5.00 -9.90 22.82
C SER A 299 -4.46 -11.25 22.34
#